data_71591532f8d5a661121fb3b1024801ef
#
_entry.id   71591532f8d5a661121fb3b1024801ef
#
_cell.length_a   1.000
_cell.length_b   1.000
_cell.length_c   1.000
_cell.angle_alpha   90.00
_cell.angle_beta   90.00
_cell.angle_gamma   90.00
#
_symmetry.space_group_name_H-M   'P 1'
#
loop_
_entity.id
_entity.type
_entity.pdbx_description
1 polymer ?
#
loop_
_entity_poly.entity_id
_entity_poly.type
_entity_poly.pdbx_seq_one_letter_code
_entity_poly.pdbx_strand_id
1 'polypeptide(L)'
;SEDERHAVEYFFSQWVPLEQLLNRVSSKNSPKVRGAFNINTLKRLNLLDRECINQIVSLRKIRNVLIHDIEIPEADYINRQGDEAQSLFHKLSEQFADPA
;
A
#
# COMPACT_ATOMS: atom_id res chain seq x y z
N SER A 1 -14.93 -16.09 -9.21
CA SER A 1 -16.07 -15.43 -9.87
C SER A 1 -15.63 -14.15 -10.56
N GLU A 2 -16.48 -13.59 -11.38
CA GLU A 2 -16.28 -12.31 -12.04
C GLU A 2 -16.10 -11.19 -11.01
N ASP A 3 -16.94 -11.20 -9.96
CA ASP A 3 -16.90 -10.17 -8.93
C ASP A 3 -15.59 -10.21 -8.16
N GLU A 4 -15.08 -11.40 -7.84
CA GLU A 4 -13.79 -11.56 -7.17
C GLU A 4 -12.65 -11.06 -8.05
N ARG A 5 -12.67 -11.41 -9.34
CA ARG A 5 -11.64 -10.97 -10.29
C ARG A 5 -11.62 -9.45 -10.40
N HIS A 6 -12.80 -8.82 -10.55
CA HIS A 6 -12.90 -7.36 -10.64
C HIS A 6 -12.39 -6.70 -9.35
N ALA A 7 -12.73 -7.27 -8.19
CA ALA A 7 -12.27 -6.75 -6.90
C ALA A 7 -10.75 -6.83 -6.79
N VAL A 8 -10.14 -7.94 -7.21
CA VAL A 8 -8.68 -8.12 -7.19
C VAL A 8 -8.02 -7.09 -8.13
N GLU A 9 -8.54 -6.93 -9.33
CA GLU A 9 -8.03 -5.93 -10.28
C GLU A 9 -8.12 -4.52 -9.71
N TYR A 10 -9.25 -4.19 -9.10
CA TYR A 10 -9.43 -2.89 -8.45
C TYR A 10 -8.41 -2.69 -7.32
N PHE A 11 -8.26 -3.69 -6.45
CA PHE A 11 -7.30 -3.61 -5.34
C PHE A 11 -5.90 -3.27 -5.86
N PHE A 12 -5.41 -4.01 -6.85
CA PHE A 12 -4.06 -3.77 -7.37
C PHE A 12 -3.95 -2.44 -8.09
N SER A 13 -5.01 -1.96 -8.74
CA SER A 13 -5.00 -0.63 -9.35
C SER A 13 -4.79 0.48 -8.31
N GLN A 14 -5.19 0.25 -7.07
CA GLN A 14 -5.03 1.21 -5.97
C GLN A 14 -3.76 0.94 -5.14
N TRP A 15 -3.39 -0.34 -4.97
CA TRP A 15 -2.21 -0.70 -4.22
C TRP A 15 -0.91 -0.32 -4.93
N VAL A 16 -0.81 -0.55 -6.24
CA VAL A 16 0.44 -0.32 -7.00
C VAL A 16 0.90 1.14 -6.89
N PRO A 17 0.05 2.16 -7.09
CA PRO A 17 0.48 3.55 -6.90
C PRO A 17 0.95 3.84 -5.48
N LEU A 18 0.27 3.27 -4.47
CA LEU A 18 0.67 3.43 -3.08
C LEU A 18 2.05 2.82 -2.83
N GLU A 19 2.28 1.60 -3.32
CA GLU A 19 3.56 0.93 -3.18
C GLU A 19 4.68 1.74 -3.84
N GLN A 20 4.44 2.26 -5.02
CA GLN A 20 5.41 3.10 -5.73
C GLN A 20 5.75 4.36 -4.94
N LEU A 21 4.74 5.00 -4.35
CA LEU A 21 4.96 6.16 -3.49
C LEU A 21 5.82 5.81 -2.28
N LEU A 22 5.50 4.70 -1.60
CA LEU A 22 6.27 4.25 -0.44
C LEU A 22 7.71 3.89 -0.81
N ASN A 23 7.92 3.31 -1.98
CA ASN A 23 9.26 3.03 -2.49
C ASN A 23 10.06 4.33 -2.68
N ARG A 24 9.43 5.36 -3.26
CA ARG A 24 10.09 6.66 -3.47
C ARG A 24 10.43 7.33 -2.14
N VAL A 25 9.49 7.33 -1.20
CA VAL A 25 9.70 7.93 0.12
C VAL A 25 10.86 7.22 0.84
N SER A 26 10.88 5.90 0.81
CA SER A 26 11.94 5.11 1.43
C SER A 26 13.30 5.40 0.79
N SER A 27 13.40 5.38 -0.52
CA SER A 27 14.63 5.59 -1.26
C SER A 27 15.19 7.00 -1.07
N LYS A 28 14.31 8.00 -1.07
CA LYS A 28 14.71 9.40 -0.90
C LYS A 28 15.27 9.68 0.49
N ASN A 29 14.72 9.01 1.51
CA ASN A 29 15.06 9.26 2.91
C ASN A 29 16.02 8.22 3.50
N SER A 30 16.38 7.19 2.75
CA SER A 30 17.34 6.17 3.15
C SER A 30 18.11 5.71 1.92
N PRO A 31 19.24 6.35 1.58
CA PRO A 31 19.97 6.06 0.35
C PRO A 31 20.46 4.61 0.21
N LYS A 32 20.52 3.88 1.31
CA LYS A 32 20.94 2.46 1.30
C LYS A 32 19.81 1.52 0.90
N VAL A 33 18.56 1.99 0.96
CA VAL A 33 17.39 1.18 0.58
C VAL A 33 17.15 1.34 -0.90
N ARG A 34 17.14 0.24 -1.63
CA ARG A 34 16.85 0.21 -3.06
C ARG A 34 15.74 -0.77 -3.33
N GLY A 35 14.83 -0.41 -4.24
CA GLY A 35 13.72 -1.26 -4.62
C GLY A 35 12.54 -1.17 -3.68
N ALA A 36 11.99 -2.32 -3.30
CA ALA A 36 10.78 -2.40 -2.49
C ALA A 36 11.00 -1.81 -1.10
N PHE A 37 9.98 -1.09 -0.60
CA PHE A 37 10.03 -0.55 0.75
C PHE A 37 10.03 -1.68 1.79
N ASN A 38 10.54 -1.36 2.97
CA ASN A 38 10.56 -2.26 4.12
C ASN A 38 9.88 -1.55 5.28
N ILE A 39 8.97 -2.25 5.96
CA ILE A 39 8.20 -1.69 7.09
C ILE A 39 9.12 -1.20 8.20
N ASN A 40 10.18 -1.96 8.51
CA ASN A 40 11.12 -1.55 9.55
C ASN A 40 11.84 -0.25 9.19
N THR A 41 12.17 -0.07 7.91
CA THR A 41 12.76 1.18 7.43
C THR A 41 11.80 2.34 7.57
N LEU A 42 10.53 2.14 7.17
CA LEU A 42 9.51 3.18 7.30
C LEU A 42 9.30 3.59 8.77
N LYS A 43 9.29 2.63 9.68
CA LYS A 43 9.22 2.91 11.12
C LYS A 43 10.42 3.70 11.63
N ARG A 44 11.62 3.29 11.23
CA ARG A 44 12.86 3.93 11.65
C ARG A 44 12.97 5.37 11.16
N LEU A 45 12.50 5.64 9.94
CA LEU A 45 12.51 6.99 9.37
C LEU A 45 11.56 7.95 10.10
N ASN A 46 10.59 7.42 10.83
CA ASN A 46 9.62 8.20 11.60
C ASN A 46 8.90 9.28 10.79
N LEU A 47 8.60 8.98 9.54
CA LEU A 47 7.91 9.89 8.62
C LEU A 47 6.39 9.67 8.61
N LEU A 48 5.94 8.52 9.11
CA LEU A 48 4.55 8.10 9.10
C LEU A 48 4.10 7.82 10.53
N ASP A 49 2.86 8.20 10.85
CA ASP A 49 2.33 7.89 12.18
C ASP A 49 2.00 6.39 12.30
N ARG A 50 1.70 5.97 13.53
CA ARG A 50 1.42 4.56 13.84
C ARG A 50 0.23 4.03 13.06
N GLU A 51 -0.84 4.83 12.96
CA GLU A 51 -2.03 4.42 12.23
C GLU A 51 -1.72 4.14 10.76
N CYS A 52 -0.95 5.02 10.14
CA CYS A 52 -0.54 4.86 8.76
C CYS A 52 0.29 3.58 8.57
N ILE A 53 1.26 3.34 9.45
CA ILE A 53 2.07 2.12 9.41
C ILE A 53 1.18 0.87 9.53
N ASN A 54 0.21 0.90 10.46
CA ASN A 54 -0.70 -0.23 10.65
C ASN A 54 -1.56 -0.48 9.40
N GLN A 55 -2.03 0.57 8.74
CA GLN A 55 -2.78 0.46 7.49
C GLN A 55 -1.93 -0.17 6.39
N ILE A 56 -0.68 0.26 6.25
CA ILE A 56 0.25 -0.28 5.25
C ILE A 56 0.49 -1.78 5.50
N VAL A 57 0.73 -2.15 6.76
CA VAL A 57 0.93 -3.56 7.14
C VAL A 57 -0.29 -4.41 6.76
N SER A 58 -1.50 -3.91 7.08
CA SER A 58 -2.74 -4.62 6.77
C SER A 58 -2.95 -4.79 5.26
N LEU A 59 -2.73 -3.71 4.49
CA LEU A 59 -2.87 -3.75 3.03
C LEU A 59 -1.85 -4.70 2.40
N ARG A 60 -0.64 -4.71 2.90
CA ARG A 60 0.41 -5.61 2.39
C ARG A 60 0.06 -7.08 2.64
N LYS A 61 -0.57 -7.38 3.79
CA LYS A 61 -1.06 -8.74 4.07
C LYS A 61 -2.11 -9.16 3.04
N ILE A 62 -3.05 -8.27 2.72
CA ILE A 62 -4.06 -8.56 1.69
C ILE A 62 -3.39 -8.80 0.34
N ARG A 63 -2.47 -7.93 -0.04
CA ARG A 63 -1.70 -8.08 -1.29
C ARG A 63 -1.05 -9.45 -1.36
N ASN A 64 -0.43 -9.90 -0.27
CA ASN A 64 0.24 -11.20 -0.22
C ASN A 64 -0.75 -12.36 -0.36
N VAL A 65 -1.90 -12.29 0.32
CA VAL A 65 -2.95 -13.29 0.18
C VAL A 65 -3.43 -13.39 -1.27
N LEU A 66 -3.66 -12.25 -1.91
CA LEU A 66 -4.16 -12.22 -3.28
C LEU A 66 -3.15 -12.76 -4.30
N ILE A 67 -1.85 -12.51 -4.08
CA ILE A 67 -0.81 -13.01 -4.98
C ILE A 67 -0.63 -14.52 -4.84
N HIS A 68 -0.71 -15.05 -3.61
CA HIS A 68 -0.52 -16.47 -3.37
C HIS A 68 -1.77 -17.30 -3.62
N ASP A 69 -2.90 -16.66 -3.88
CA ASP A 69 -4.17 -17.33 -4.21
C ASP A 69 -4.59 -18.37 -3.16
N ILE A 70 -4.31 -18.10 -1.87
CA ILE A 70 -4.68 -18.95 -0.75
C ILE A 70 -5.85 -18.28 -0.05
N GLU A 71 -7.01 -18.92 -0.02
CA GLU A 71 -8.21 -18.40 0.65
C GLU A 71 -8.50 -16.93 0.32
N ILE A 72 -8.88 -16.65 -0.92
CA ILE A 72 -9.20 -15.30 -1.34
C ILE A 72 -10.42 -14.79 -0.57
N PRO A 73 -10.34 -13.60 0.07
CA PRO A 73 -11.49 -13.00 0.75
C PRO A 73 -12.64 -12.69 -0.19
N GLU A 74 -13.81 -12.40 0.37
CA GLU A 74 -14.96 -11.98 -0.42
C GLU A 74 -14.72 -10.68 -1.18
N ALA A 75 -15.36 -10.55 -2.33
CA ALA A 75 -15.20 -9.40 -3.21
C ALA A 75 -15.43 -8.05 -2.50
N ASP A 76 -16.47 -7.97 -1.68
CA ASP A 76 -16.78 -6.73 -0.95
C ASP A 76 -15.64 -6.31 -0.01
N TYR A 77 -15.03 -7.29 0.66
CA TYR A 77 -13.89 -7.02 1.54
C TYR A 77 -12.69 -6.51 0.72
N ILE A 78 -12.39 -7.18 -0.40
CA ILE A 78 -11.28 -6.78 -1.26
C ILE A 78 -11.49 -5.36 -1.80
N ASN A 79 -12.71 -5.04 -2.22
CA ASN A 79 -13.06 -3.70 -2.70
C ASN A 79 -12.85 -2.64 -1.61
N ARG A 80 -13.24 -2.94 -0.37
CA ARG A 80 -13.01 -2.00 0.74
C ARG A 80 -11.53 -1.79 1.00
N GLN A 81 -10.73 -2.84 0.86
CA GLN A 81 -9.27 -2.70 1.00
C GLN A 81 -8.67 -1.86 -0.13
N GLY A 82 -9.21 -1.97 -1.34
CA GLY A 82 -8.83 -1.09 -2.44
C GLY A 82 -9.16 0.37 -2.14
N ASP A 83 -10.34 0.64 -1.57
CA ASP A 83 -10.74 1.98 -1.15
C ASP A 83 -9.79 2.53 -0.07
N GLU A 84 -9.40 1.69 0.88
CA GLU A 84 -8.43 2.07 1.90
C GLU A 84 -7.08 2.44 1.29
N ALA A 85 -6.60 1.64 0.34
CA ALA A 85 -5.36 1.93 -0.37
C ALA A 85 -5.44 3.25 -1.12
N GLN A 86 -6.58 3.53 -1.77
CA GLN A 86 -6.81 4.78 -2.48
C GLN A 86 -6.76 5.98 -1.53
N SER A 87 -7.47 5.90 -0.43
CA SER A 87 -7.51 6.99 0.56
C SER A 87 -6.12 7.26 1.15
N LEU A 88 -5.39 6.21 1.47
CA LEU A 88 -4.04 6.34 2.01
C LEU A 88 -3.09 6.94 0.97
N PHE A 89 -3.19 6.51 -0.28
CA PHE A 89 -2.40 7.08 -1.36
C PHE A 89 -2.62 8.59 -1.48
N HIS A 90 -3.88 9.03 -1.48
CA HIS A 90 -4.19 10.47 -1.57
C HIS A 90 -3.62 11.25 -0.39
N LYS A 91 -3.79 10.74 0.83
CA LYS A 91 -3.25 11.37 2.03
C LYS A 91 -1.73 11.51 1.96
N LEU A 92 -1.02 10.44 1.60
CA LEU A 92 0.43 10.44 1.54
C LEU A 92 0.97 11.23 0.34
N SER A 93 0.25 11.24 -0.77
CA SER A 93 0.62 12.06 -1.92
C SER A 93 0.64 13.55 -1.56
N GLU A 94 -0.32 14.01 -0.77
CA GLU A 94 -0.33 15.39 -0.29
C GLU A 94 0.81 15.64 0.70
N GLN A 95 1.02 14.70 1.63
CA GLN A 95 2.07 14.83 2.65
C GLN A 95 3.47 14.90 2.03
N PHE A 96 3.71 14.12 0.98
CA PHE A 96 5.03 14.02 0.34
C PHE A 96 5.08 14.69 -1.03
N ALA A 97 4.16 15.61 -1.31
CA ALA A 97 4.19 16.38 -2.54
C ALA A 97 5.46 17.23 -2.60
N ASP A 98 6.11 17.25 -3.77
CA ASP A 98 7.24 18.12 -3.98
C ASP A 98 6.75 19.58 -4.02
N PRO A 99 7.45 20.50 -3.36
CA PRO A 99 7.09 21.91 -3.45
C PRO A 99 7.26 22.40 -4.89
N ALA A 100 6.27 23.14 -5.34
CA ALA A 100 6.30 23.70 -6.70
C ALA A 100 7.41 24.75 -6.85
#